data_54786d6d5e421d0959929bf78ee1158e
#
_entry.id   54786d6d5e421d0959929bf78ee1158e
#
_cell.length_a   1.000
_cell.length_b   1.000
_cell.length_c   1.000
_cell.angle_alpha   90.00
_cell.angle_beta   90.00
_cell.angle_gamma   90.00
#
_symmetry.space_group_name_H-M   'P 1'
#
loop_
_entity.id
_entity.type
_entity.pdbx_description
1 polymer ?
#
loop_
_entity_poly.entity_id
_entity_poly.type
_entity_poly.pdbx_seq_one_letter_code
_entity_poly.pdbx_strand_id
1 'polypeptide(L)'
;MAASLGRLTVLASVPHVTANFAPIWLAKDLGYTAAEGLDVTVEIAGSPKDAVEGVIAGRGDLSFVNIVFSFLAYDRGAPYRPFYAFVRRQNRSFSVPETSPIRSLGELRGKVIGLHYDDPELRAFARAALVGAGVDPERDVVFKPLAGSPLDAPKMAAMIRSGEVAAVWQLDVLSGLMAGEGLPLRSLPAPEIDGLTPSSCLEAMEDALAERPAVFAAFGRAVAKATLFALTNPAAAVRFLWQHHPDAGPAPGEDPAHAFRRELAALEVRLASQRIEGAPDPRWGAITEREAAAWQEFLLSTGAIASRRPPAIYYSNALVDAFNAFDPGEVIDRATSSGP
;
A
#
# COMPACT_ATOMS: atom_id res chain seq x y z
N MET A 1 22.37 -12.39 21.78
CA MET A 1 22.07 -12.35 20.33
C MET A 1 20.96 -13.36 20.07
N ALA A 2 19.93 -13.00 19.32
CA ALA A 2 18.90 -13.96 18.90
C ALA A 2 19.56 -15.05 18.03
N ALA A 3 19.01 -16.27 18.08
CA ALA A 3 19.43 -17.34 17.17
C ALA A 3 19.12 -16.90 15.72
N SER A 4 20.02 -17.26 14.77
CA SER A 4 19.79 -16.92 13.35
C SER A 4 18.57 -17.69 12.83
N LEU A 5 17.57 -16.95 12.30
CA LEU A 5 16.42 -17.51 11.60
C LEU A 5 16.67 -17.66 10.08
N GLY A 6 17.80 -17.15 9.57
CA GLY A 6 18.22 -17.26 8.18
C GLY A 6 17.85 -16.05 7.33
N ARG A 7 17.73 -16.29 6.02
CA ARG A 7 17.45 -15.24 5.03
C ARG A 7 15.97 -15.15 4.68
N LEU A 8 15.57 -13.93 4.32
CA LEU A 8 14.24 -13.63 3.81
C LEU A 8 14.34 -12.63 2.65
N THR A 9 13.76 -12.96 1.50
CA THR A 9 13.69 -12.07 0.34
C THR A 9 12.29 -11.53 0.16
N VAL A 10 12.14 -10.20 0.19
CA VAL A 10 10.89 -9.48 -0.04
C VAL A 10 10.90 -8.92 -1.45
N LEU A 11 9.89 -9.25 -2.25
CA LEU A 11 9.70 -8.66 -3.58
C LEU A 11 8.80 -7.43 -3.47
N ALA A 12 9.39 -6.26 -3.64
CA ALA A 12 8.72 -4.97 -3.54
C ALA A 12 8.02 -4.61 -4.85
N SER A 13 6.71 -4.41 -4.79
CA SER A 13 5.85 -4.09 -5.94
C SER A 13 5.87 -2.60 -6.32
N VAL A 14 6.99 -1.94 -6.14
CA VAL A 14 7.19 -0.51 -6.40
C VAL A 14 8.37 -0.30 -7.33
N PRO A 15 8.41 0.81 -8.10
CA PRO A 15 9.50 1.05 -9.05
C PRO A 15 10.81 1.48 -8.39
N HIS A 16 10.76 2.02 -7.19
CA HIS A 16 11.92 2.48 -6.40
C HIS A 16 11.55 2.63 -4.93
N VAL A 17 12.54 2.83 -4.07
CA VAL A 17 12.34 3.12 -2.64
C VAL A 17 11.63 4.47 -2.49
N THR A 18 10.57 4.50 -1.69
CA THR A 18 9.77 5.69 -1.43
C THR A 18 9.32 5.75 0.02
N ALA A 19 9.07 6.95 0.53
CA ALA A 19 8.61 7.16 1.91
C ALA A 19 7.24 6.51 2.19
N ASN A 20 6.38 6.37 1.18
CA ASN A 20 5.04 5.80 1.35
C ASN A 20 5.01 4.32 1.78
N PHE A 21 6.12 3.59 1.60
CA PHE A 21 6.29 2.22 2.09
C PHE A 21 7.47 2.12 3.07
N ALA A 22 7.88 3.24 3.66
CA ALA A 22 9.01 3.32 4.59
C ALA A 22 9.08 2.17 5.61
N PRO A 23 7.99 1.73 6.27
CA PRO A 23 8.09 0.67 7.27
C PRO A 23 8.70 -0.65 6.76
N ILE A 24 8.57 -0.97 5.47
CA ILE A 24 9.16 -2.18 4.89
C ILE A 24 10.69 -2.10 4.91
N TRP A 25 11.26 -0.96 4.51
CA TRP A 25 12.71 -0.72 4.53
C TRP A 25 13.21 -0.45 5.94
N LEU A 26 12.51 0.39 6.70
CA LEU A 26 12.86 0.74 8.07
C LEU A 26 12.88 -0.48 9.01
N ALA A 27 12.11 -1.53 8.74
CA ALA A 27 12.21 -2.78 9.49
C ALA A 27 13.65 -3.33 9.50
N LYS A 28 14.37 -3.20 8.38
CA LYS A 28 15.79 -3.54 8.25
C LYS A 28 16.69 -2.42 8.74
N ASP A 29 16.49 -1.20 8.24
CA ASP A 29 17.41 -0.07 8.44
C ASP A 29 17.53 0.36 9.90
N LEU A 30 16.43 0.24 10.66
CA LEU A 30 16.41 0.41 12.11
C LEU A 30 16.92 -0.82 12.89
N GLY A 31 17.35 -1.88 12.20
CA GLY A 31 17.91 -3.09 12.82
C GLY A 31 16.86 -3.99 13.48
N TYR A 32 15.55 -3.77 13.27
CA TYR A 32 14.52 -4.62 13.87
C TYR A 32 14.57 -6.04 13.33
N THR A 33 14.83 -6.24 12.01
CA THR A 33 14.99 -7.58 11.45
C THR A 33 16.23 -8.30 11.98
N ALA A 34 17.34 -7.59 12.12
CA ALA A 34 18.58 -8.14 12.68
C ALA A 34 18.42 -8.53 14.16
N ALA A 35 17.67 -7.74 14.94
CA ALA A 35 17.32 -8.08 16.32
C ALA A 35 16.46 -9.35 16.45
N GLU A 36 15.70 -9.68 15.43
CA GLU A 36 14.94 -10.92 15.30
C GLU A 36 15.77 -12.09 14.72
N GLY A 37 17.05 -11.87 14.39
CA GLY A 37 17.91 -12.89 13.76
C GLY A 37 17.68 -13.12 12.28
N LEU A 38 17.04 -12.16 11.57
CA LEU A 38 16.79 -12.24 10.15
C LEU A 38 17.78 -11.41 9.33
N ASP A 39 18.30 -11.99 8.25
CA ASP A 39 18.96 -11.28 7.15
C ASP A 39 17.95 -11.03 6.02
N VAL A 40 17.48 -9.78 5.89
CA VAL A 40 16.42 -9.43 4.95
C VAL A 40 17.00 -8.71 3.73
N THR A 41 16.62 -9.19 2.55
CA THR A 41 16.82 -8.50 1.27
C THR A 41 15.49 -8.01 0.74
N VAL A 42 15.40 -6.74 0.33
CA VAL A 42 14.24 -6.19 -0.36
C VAL A 42 14.61 -5.92 -1.81
N GLU A 43 14.00 -6.63 -2.74
CA GLU A 43 14.24 -6.52 -4.18
C GLU A 43 13.08 -5.81 -4.86
N ILE A 44 13.38 -4.87 -5.75
CA ILE A 44 12.39 -4.17 -6.56
C ILE A 44 11.92 -5.11 -7.68
N ALA A 45 10.65 -5.48 -7.68
CA ALA A 45 10.05 -6.36 -8.68
C ALA A 45 9.44 -5.60 -9.88
N GLY A 46 9.37 -4.26 -9.81
CA GLY A 46 8.89 -3.42 -10.90
C GLY A 46 7.36 -3.28 -10.97
N SER A 47 6.61 -4.36 -10.78
CA SER A 47 5.14 -4.35 -10.78
C SER A 47 4.55 -5.29 -9.75
N PRO A 48 3.27 -5.10 -9.34
CA PRO A 48 2.58 -6.05 -8.47
C PRO A 48 2.52 -7.47 -9.05
N LYS A 49 2.25 -7.59 -10.34
CA LYS A 49 2.21 -8.88 -11.04
C LYS A 49 3.57 -9.59 -10.98
N ASP A 50 4.68 -8.89 -11.28
CA ASP A 50 6.02 -9.48 -11.25
C ASP A 50 6.43 -9.90 -9.85
N ALA A 51 5.98 -9.15 -8.81
CA ALA A 51 6.22 -9.50 -7.42
C ALA A 51 5.50 -10.81 -7.04
N VAL A 52 4.21 -10.94 -7.37
CA VAL A 52 3.40 -12.14 -7.09
C VAL A 52 3.92 -13.35 -7.86
N GLU A 53 4.13 -13.23 -9.17
CA GLU A 53 4.67 -14.31 -10.00
C GLU A 53 6.08 -14.71 -9.54
N GLY A 54 6.87 -13.75 -9.08
CA GLY A 54 8.20 -14.00 -8.50
C GLY A 54 8.14 -14.85 -7.24
N VAL A 55 7.21 -14.58 -6.32
CA VAL A 55 7.03 -15.40 -5.11
C VAL A 55 6.51 -16.80 -5.47
N ILE A 56 5.51 -16.90 -6.37
CA ILE A 56 4.97 -18.18 -6.82
C ILE A 56 6.07 -19.03 -7.49
N ALA A 57 6.99 -18.40 -8.20
CA ALA A 57 8.14 -19.07 -8.84
C ALA A 57 9.33 -19.33 -7.90
N GLY A 58 9.23 -18.98 -6.60
CA GLY A 58 10.30 -19.19 -5.62
C GLY A 58 11.48 -18.22 -5.72
N ARG A 59 11.35 -17.08 -6.43
CA ARG A 59 12.37 -16.04 -6.54
C ARG A 59 12.48 -15.19 -5.28
N GLY A 60 11.38 -15.05 -4.53
CA GLY A 60 11.33 -14.40 -3.23
C GLY A 60 10.42 -15.15 -2.28
N ASP A 61 10.52 -14.84 -1.00
CA ASP A 61 9.74 -15.50 0.05
C ASP A 61 8.35 -14.89 0.24
N LEU A 62 8.26 -13.58 0.03
CA LEU A 62 7.00 -12.83 0.15
C LEU A 62 7.02 -11.59 -0.73
N SER A 63 5.83 -11.04 -0.97
CA SER A 63 5.69 -9.70 -1.53
C SER A 63 4.75 -8.82 -0.70
N PHE A 64 4.73 -7.51 -0.96
CA PHE A 64 3.65 -6.66 -0.50
C PHE A 64 2.92 -6.08 -1.70
N VAL A 65 1.65 -6.40 -1.81
CA VAL A 65 0.80 -6.05 -2.95
C VAL A 65 -0.62 -5.72 -2.47
N ASN A 66 -1.48 -5.27 -3.39
CA ASN A 66 -2.90 -5.18 -3.09
C ASN A 66 -3.47 -6.59 -2.92
N ILE A 67 -4.32 -6.80 -1.91
CA ILE A 67 -4.90 -8.09 -1.57
C ILE A 67 -5.63 -8.79 -2.74
N VAL A 68 -6.09 -8.05 -3.73
CA VAL A 68 -6.73 -8.61 -4.92
C VAL A 68 -5.85 -9.65 -5.62
N PHE A 69 -4.54 -9.45 -5.62
CA PHE A 69 -3.63 -10.36 -6.32
C PHE A 69 -3.59 -11.76 -5.68
N SER A 70 -3.75 -11.86 -4.37
CA SER A 70 -3.86 -13.18 -3.72
C SER A 70 -5.16 -13.89 -4.07
N PHE A 71 -6.28 -13.19 -4.13
CA PHE A 71 -7.55 -13.78 -4.59
C PHE A 71 -7.44 -14.29 -6.02
N LEU A 72 -6.85 -13.50 -6.92
CA LEU A 72 -6.63 -13.89 -8.32
C LEU A 72 -5.64 -15.05 -8.46
N ALA A 73 -4.57 -15.07 -7.66
CA ALA A 73 -3.62 -16.17 -7.63
C ALA A 73 -4.29 -17.46 -7.13
N TYR A 74 -5.07 -17.37 -6.06
CA TYR A 74 -5.80 -18.50 -5.50
C TYR A 74 -6.84 -19.07 -6.45
N ASP A 75 -7.58 -18.22 -7.19
CA ASP A 75 -8.55 -18.65 -8.20
C ASP A 75 -7.89 -19.41 -9.36
N ARG A 76 -6.63 -19.08 -9.66
CA ARG A 76 -5.78 -19.80 -10.64
C ARG A 76 -5.06 -21.02 -10.07
N GLY A 77 -5.31 -21.38 -8.81
CA GLY A 77 -4.78 -22.59 -8.17
C GLY A 77 -3.43 -22.40 -7.46
N ALA A 78 -2.92 -21.18 -7.32
CA ALA A 78 -1.75 -20.89 -6.51
C ALA A 78 -2.18 -20.54 -5.06
N PRO A 79 -1.80 -21.32 -4.02
CA PRO A 79 -2.18 -21.07 -2.64
C PRO A 79 -1.32 -19.94 -2.04
N TYR A 80 -1.45 -18.76 -2.60
CA TYR A 80 -0.76 -17.54 -2.23
C TYR A 80 -1.68 -16.70 -1.36
N ARG A 81 -1.24 -16.34 -0.14
CA ARG A 81 -2.10 -15.77 0.90
C ARG A 81 -1.54 -14.50 1.53
N PRO A 82 -2.37 -13.50 1.80
CA PRO A 82 -2.05 -12.44 2.74
C PRO A 82 -1.98 -13.01 4.17
N PHE A 83 -0.92 -12.66 4.87
CA PHE A 83 -0.69 -13.06 6.26
C PHE A 83 -0.49 -11.86 7.19
N TYR A 84 -0.36 -10.64 6.62
CA TYR A 84 -0.20 -9.41 7.39
C TYR A 84 -0.89 -8.25 6.66
N ALA A 85 -1.95 -7.69 7.25
CA ALA A 85 -2.61 -6.48 6.76
C ALA A 85 -1.69 -5.27 6.99
N PHE A 86 -1.07 -4.77 5.92
CA PHE A 86 -0.12 -3.66 5.95
C PHE A 86 -0.80 -2.31 5.79
N VAL A 87 -1.67 -2.16 4.79
CA VAL A 87 -2.52 -0.96 4.60
C VAL A 87 -3.95 -1.33 4.94
N ARG A 88 -4.43 -0.84 6.06
CA ARG A 88 -5.66 -1.29 6.72
C ARG A 88 -6.93 -0.62 6.21
N ARG A 89 -6.80 0.45 5.44
CA ARG A 89 -7.92 1.18 4.83
C ARG A 89 -7.83 1.10 3.32
N GLN A 90 -8.95 1.40 2.63
CA GLN A 90 -8.89 1.57 1.20
C GLN A 90 -7.94 2.73 0.86
N ASN A 91 -6.96 2.44 0.01
CA ASN A 91 -5.91 3.39 -0.35
C ASN A 91 -6.02 3.92 -1.78
N ARG A 92 -7.15 3.65 -2.45
CA ARG A 92 -7.44 4.17 -3.79
C ARG A 92 -8.72 4.98 -3.78
N SER A 93 -8.72 6.08 -4.51
CA SER A 93 -9.87 6.96 -4.61
C SER A 93 -9.89 7.71 -5.93
N PHE A 94 -11.06 8.17 -6.31
CA PHE A 94 -11.19 9.29 -7.22
C PHE A 94 -10.98 10.58 -6.42
N SER A 95 -10.08 11.42 -6.87
CA SER A 95 -9.80 12.69 -6.21
C SER A 95 -9.85 13.84 -7.19
N VAL A 96 -10.30 14.98 -6.69
CA VAL A 96 -10.40 16.26 -7.42
C VAL A 96 -9.72 17.35 -6.60
N PRO A 97 -9.27 18.47 -7.22
CA PRO A 97 -8.84 19.63 -6.45
C PRO A 97 -9.90 20.03 -5.41
N GLU A 98 -9.49 20.46 -4.22
CA GLU A 98 -10.43 20.92 -3.18
C GLU A 98 -11.37 22.00 -3.70
N THR A 99 -10.88 22.88 -4.59
CA THR A 99 -11.65 23.95 -5.22
C THR A 99 -12.57 23.47 -6.33
N SER A 100 -12.49 22.20 -6.78
CA SER A 100 -13.33 21.65 -7.82
C SER A 100 -14.81 21.69 -7.41
N PRO A 101 -15.74 22.05 -8.32
CA PRO A 101 -17.17 21.97 -8.06
C PRO A 101 -17.71 20.53 -8.01
N ILE A 102 -16.99 19.55 -8.57
CA ILE A 102 -17.37 18.13 -8.62
C ILE A 102 -17.45 17.56 -7.21
N ARG A 103 -18.58 16.97 -6.81
CA ARG A 103 -18.83 16.42 -5.48
C ARG A 103 -19.16 14.92 -5.47
N SER A 104 -19.46 14.35 -6.62
CA SER A 104 -19.84 12.95 -6.77
C SER A 104 -19.23 12.32 -8.02
N LEU A 105 -19.16 10.98 -8.06
CA LEU A 105 -18.71 10.25 -9.24
C LEU A 105 -19.66 10.47 -10.44
N GLY A 106 -20.94 10.67 -10.21
CA GLY A 106 -21.93 10.95 -11.27
C GLY A 106 -21.62 12.21 -12.07
N GLU A 107 -20.97 13.19 -11.45
CA GLU A 107 -20.56 14.45 -12.10
C GLU A 107 -19.27 14.32 -12.95
N LEU A 108 -18.68 13.13 -12.97
CA LEU A 108 -17.53 12.83 -13.85
C LEU A 108 -17.95 12.52 -15.30
N ARG A 109 -19.25 12.44 -15.60
CA ARG A 109 -19.69 12.27 -17.00
C ARG A 109 -19.14 13.35 -17.93
N GLY A 110 -18.62 12.91 -19.06
CA GLY A 110 -17.96 13.77 -20.05
C GLY A 110 -16.58 14.28 -19.63
N LYS A 111 -16.00 13.75 -18.53
CA LYS A 111 -14.72 14.21 -18.02
C LYS A 111 -13.58 13.27 -18.36
N VAL A 112 -12.37 13.83 -18.33
CA VAL A 112 -11.12 13.08 -18.40
C VAL A 112 -10.66 12.77 -16.99
N ILE A 113 -10.38 11.49 -16.71
CA ILE A 113 -9.88 10.98 -15.44
C ILE A 113 -8.43 10.56 -15.64
N GLY A 114 -7.53 11.19 -14.90
CA GLY A 114 -6.13 10.82 -14.88
C GLY A 114 -5.90 9.50 -14.13
N LEU A 115 -5.14 8.58 -14.72
CA LEU A 115 -4.70 7.36 -14.05
C LEU A 115 -3.29 7.56 -13.51
N HIS A 116 -3.14 7.50 -12.19
CA HIS A 116 -1.82 7.54 -11.57
C HIS A 116 -0.98 6.29 -11.90
N TYR A 117 -1.64 5.13 -11.95
CA TYR A 117 -1.06 3.86 -12.33
C TYR A 117 -2.06 3.09 -13.18
N ASP A 118 -1.66 2.71 -14.39
CA ASP A 118 -2.53 2.02 -15.33
C ASP A 118 -2.30 0.51 -15.26
N ASP A 119 -2.94 -0.13 -14.29
CA ASP A 119 -2.96 -1.57 -14.07
C ASP A 119 -4.39 -2.08 -14.29
N PRO A 120 -4.60 -3.07 -15.17
CA PRO A 120 -5.94 -3.54 -15.52
C PRO A 120 -6.75 -4.06 -14.32
N GLU A 121 -6.10 -4.82 -13.42
CA GLU A 121 -6.74 -5.38 -12.23
C GLU A 121 -7.19 -4.27 -11.28
N LEU A 122 -6.36 -3.22 -11.13
CA LEU A 122 -6.67 -2.08 -10.25
C LEU A 122 -7.61 -1.07 -10.93
N ARG A 123 -7.66 -1.03 -12.25
CA ARG A 123 -8.65 -0.23 -13.00
C ARG A 123 -10.06 -0.78 -12.82
N ALA A 124 -10.21 -2.09 -12.57
CA ALA A 124 -11.51 -2.70 -12.30
C ALA A 124 -12.25 -2.04 -11.13
N PHE A 125 -11.51 -1.57 -10.10
CA PHE A 125 -12.11 -0.82 -8.97
C PHE A 125 -12.69 0.51 -9.41
N ALA A 126 -11.95 1.27 -10.24
CA ALA A 126 -12.44 2.53 -10.78
C ALA A 126 -13.70 2.33 -11.61
N ARG A 127 -13.71 1.29 -12.43
CA ARG A 127 -14.88 0.93 -13.27
C ARG A 127 -16.08 0.55 -12.41
N ALA A 128 -15.91 -0.29 -11.40
CA ALA A 128 -16.98 -0.69 -10.49
C ALA A 128 -17.59 0.52 -9.75
N ALA A 129 -16.76 1.41 -9.22
CA ALA A 129 -17.22 2.62 -8.55
C ALA A 129 -18.01 3.56 -9.49
N LEU A 130 -17.55 3.73 -10.73
CA LEU A 130 -18.27 4.52 -11.74
C LEU A 130 -19.60 3.89 -12.11
N VAL A 131 -19.64 2.58 -12.34
CA VAL A 131 -20.89 1.85 -12.62
C VAL A 131 -21.88 1.98 -11.47
N GLY A 132 -21.44 1.83 -10.23
CA GLY A 132 -22.28 2.03 -9.05
C GLY A 132 -22.86 3.45 -8.93
N ALA A 133 -22.11 4.45 -9.41
CA ALA A 133 -22.58 5.83 -9.53
C ALA A 133 -23.42 6.11 -10.80
N GLY A 134 -23.73 5.08 -11.57
CA GLY A 134 -24.51 5.19 -12.82
C GLY A 134 -23.74 5.80 -13.99
N VAL A 135 -22.40 5.81 -13.95
CA VAL A 135 -21.50 6.31 -15.01
C VAL A 135 -20.95 5.14 -15.80
N ASP A 136 -21.17 5.12 -17.12
CA ASP A 136 -20.59 4.11 -18.00
C ASP A 136 -19.08 4.41 -18.22
N PRO A 137 -18.17 3.55 -17.71
CA PRO A 137 -16.74 3.82 -17.78
C PRO A 137 -16.16 3.76 -19.21
N GLU A 138 -16.93 3.23 -20.20
CA GLU A 138 -16.51 3.13 -21.59
C GLU A 138 -17.04 4.28 -22.47
N ARG A 139 -18.15 4.89 -22.05
CA ARG A 139 -18.86 5.90 -22.87
C ARG A 139 -18.85 7.28 -22.23
N ASP A 140 -18.94 7.33 -20.91
CA ASP A 140 -19.19 8.57 -20.19
C ASP A 140 -17.91 9.26 -19.71
N VAL A 141 -16.77 8.57 -19.70
CA VAL A 141 -15.50 9.13 -19.24
C VAL A 141 -14.34 8.71 -20.14
N VAL A 142 -13.25 9.46 -20.08
CA VAL A 142 -12.00 9.11 -20.76
C VAL A 142 -10.93 8.89 -19.69
N PHE A 143 -10.37 7.69 -19.61
CA PHE A 143 -9.20 7.43 -18.80
C PHE A 143 -7.93 7.84 -19.53
N LYS A 144 -7.08 8.62 -18.87
CA LYS A 144 -5.82 9.10 -19.43
C LYS A 144 -4.68 8.80 -18.47
N PRO A 145 -3.64 8.05 -18.88
CA PRO A 145 -2.45 7.88 -18.06
C PRO A 145 -1.85 9.25 -17.71
N LEU A 146 -1.52 9.46 -16.45
CA LEU A 146 -0.76 10.64 -16.05
C LEU A 146 0.68 10.48 -16.54
N ALA A 147 1.15 11.47 -17.28
CA ALA A 147 2.46 11.41 -17.90
C ALA A 147 3.59 11.51 -16.87
N GLY A 148 4.65 10.73 -17.05
CA GLY A 148 5.85 10.70 -16.19
C GLY A 148 5.96 9.45 -15.34
N SER A 149 6.91 9.45 -14.40
CA SER A 149 6.97 8.44 -13.35
C SER A 149 5.68 8.48 -12.53
N PRO A 150 5.21 7.35 -11.98
CA PRO A 150 4.06 7.33 -11.07
C PRO A 150 4.14 8.32 -9.90
N LEU A 151 5.31 8.92 -9.66
CA LEU A 151 5.57 9.86 -8.57
C LEU A 151 6.11 11.22 -9.06
N ASP A 152 5.96 11.56 -10.35
CA ASP A 152 6.29 12.89 -10.89
C ASP A 152 5.19 13.90 -10.48
N ALA A 153 5.22 14.28 -9.21
CA ALA A 153 4.24 15.15 -8.60
C ALA A 153 4.10 16.51 -9.32
N PRO A 154 5.19 17.22 -9.68
CA PRO A 154 5.08 18.49 -10.42
C PRO A 154 4.33 18.37 -11.73
N LYS A 155 4.61 17.33 -12.50
CA LYS A 155 3.98 17.12 -13.82
C LYS A 155 2.51 16.73 -13.67
N MET A 156 2.18 15.86 -12.73
CA MET A 156 0.78 15.51 -12.42
C MET A 156 0.00 16.74 -11.95
N ALA A 157 0.59 17.57 -11.08
CA ALA A 157 -0.03 18.83 -10.64
C ALA A 157 -0.29 19.79 -11.81
N ALA A 158 0.64 19.87 -12.77
CA ALA A 158 0.45 20.70 -13.97
C ALA A 158 -0.73 20.23 -14.83
N MET A 159 -0.88 18.91 -15.07
CA MET A 159 -2.01 18.33 -15.82
C MET A 159 -3.36 18.60 -15.13
N ILE A 160 -3.40 18.53 -13.79
CA ILE A 160 -4.62 18.83 -13.04
C ILE A 160 -4.94 20.33 -13.10
N ARG A 161 -3.95 21.21 -12.88
CA ARG A 161 -4.14 22.66 -12.91
C ARG A 161 -4.56 23.19 -14.27
N SER A 162 -4.07 22.60 -15.35
CA SER A 162 -4.44 22.99 -16.73
C SER A 162 -5.87 22.57 -17.11
N GLY A 163 -6.51 21.71 -16.29
CA GLY A 163 -7.82 21.13 -16.63
C GLY A 163 -7.73 20.00 -17.66
N GLU A 164 -6.52 19.52 -17.99
CA GLU A 164 -6.31 18.37 -18.87
C GLU A 164 -6.96 17.10 -18.31
N VAL A 165 -6.99 16.98 -16.99
CA VAL A 165 -7.76 15.98 -16.25
C VAL A 165 -8.64 16.68 -15.20
N ALA A 166 -9.89 16.24 -15.08
CA ALA A 166 -10.85 16.80 -14.11
C ALA A 166 -10.80 16.11 -12.76
N ALA A 167 -10.40 14.85 -12.75
CA ALA A 167 -10.23 14.00 -11.56
C ALA A 167 -9.04 13.06 -11.78
N VAL A 168 -8.54 12.49 -10.69
CA VAL A 168 -7.51 11.45 -10.76
C VAL A 168 -7.97 10.21 -10.03
N TRP A 169 -7.74 9.03 -10.63
CA TRP A 169 -7.81 7.75 -9.96
C TRP A 169 -6.42 7.42 -9.43
N GLN A 170 -6.28 7.30 -8.12
CA GLN A 170 -4.97 7.35 -7.48
C GLN A 170 -4.85 6.51 -6.21
N LEU A 171 -3.59 6.31 -5.78
CA LEU A 171 -3.25 5.93 -4.41
C LEU A 171 -3.36 7.15 -3.48
N ASP A 172 -3.72 6.92 -2.21
CA ASP A 172 -3.85 7.93 -1.16
C ASP A 172 -2.63 8.86 -1.05
N VAL A 173 -1.43 8.31 -1.18
CA VAL A 173 -0.16 9.06 -1.10
C VAL A 173 -0.03 10.19 -2.11
N LEU A 174 -0.71 10.09 -3.27
CA LEU A 174 -0.70 11.17 -4.25
C LEU A 174 -1.37 12.44 -3.68
N SER A 175 -2.34 12.29 -2.78
CA SER A 175 -2.94 13.45 -2.11
C SER A 175 -1.91 14.22 -1.29
N GLY A 176 -1.01 13.52 -0.57
CA GLY A 176 0.11 14.14 0.14
C GLY A 176 1.11 14.81 -0.81
N LEU A 177 1.51 14.09 -1.87
CA LEU A 177 2.40 14.65 -2.90
C LEU A 177 1.82 15.92 -3.53
N MET A 178 0.53 15.90 -3.91
CA MET A 178 -0.14 17.05 -4.49
C MET A 178 -0.29 18.22 -3.51
N ALA A 179 -0.55 17.93 -2.23
CA ALA A 179 -0.57 18.97 -1.19
C ALA A 179 0.82 19.63 -1.06
N GLY A 180 1.91 18.86 -1.12
CA GLY A 180 3.28 19.36 -1.16
C GLY A 180 3.56 20.29 -2.35
N GLU A 181 2.91 20.04 -3.49
CA GLU A 181 2.95 20.89 -4.68
C GLU A 181 1.96 22.08 -4.63
N GLY A 182 1.29 22.32 -3.48
CA GLY A 182 0.30 23.39 -3.34
C GLY A 182 -1.00 23.13 -4.10
N LEU A 183 -1.35 21.87 -4.36
CA LEU A 183 -2.58 21.43 -4.99
C LEU A 183 -3.31 20.40 -4.13
N PRO A 184 -3.93 20.80 -3.01
CA PRO A 184 -4.65 19.86 -2.16
C PRO A 184 -5.80 19.20 -2.92
N LEU A 185 -5.91 17.88 -2.76
CA LEU A 185 -6.93 17.04 -3.38
C LEU A 185 -7.93 16.56 -2.33
N ARG A 186 -9.16 16.41 -2.77
CA ARG A 186 -10.28 15.84 -2.02
C ARG A 186 -10.78 14.58 -2.71
N SER A 187 -10.95 13.49 -1.96
CA SER A 187 -11.56 12.25 -2.46
C SER A 187 -13.06 12.41 -2.68
N LEU A 188 -13.56 11.76 -3.72
CA LEU A 188 -14.99 11.61 -3.98
C LEU A 188 -15.47 10.31 -3.33
N PRO A 189 -16.67 10.31 -2.68
CA PRO A 189 -17.24 9.08 -2.12
C PRO A 189 -17.45 8.01 -3.19
N ALA A 190 -17.03 6.79 -2.90
CA ALA A 190 -17.16 5.61 -3.76
C ALA A 190 -17.59 4.39 -2.92
N PRO A 191 -18.87 4.33 -2.48
CA PRO A 191 -19.37 3.32 -1.54
C PRO A 191 -19.06 1.88 -1.94
N GLU A 192 -18.98 1.60 -3.24
CA GLU A 192 -18.71 0.28 -3.80
C GLU A 192 -17.30 -0.24 -3.44
N ILE A 193 -16.38 0.68 -3.17
CA ILE A 193 -14.98 0.32 -2.91
C ILE A 193 -14.43 0.84 -1.58
N ASP A 194 -15.02 1.90 -1.02
CA ASP A 194 -14.50 2.57 0.20
C ASP A 194 -14.40 1.62 1.41
N GLY A 195 -15.28 0.60 1.45
CA GLY A 195 -15.30 -0.42 2.49
C GLY A 195 -14.39 -1.63 2.26
N LEU A 196 -13.68 -1.70 1.13
CA LEU A 196 -12.81 -2.83 0.80
C LEU A 196 -11.47 -2.71 1.54
N THR A 197 -11.38 -3.42 2.66
CA THR A 197 -10.21 -3.43 3.56
C THR A 197 -9.79 -4.86 3.92
N PRO A 198 -8.52 -5.09 4.26
CA PRO A 198 -7.37 -4.23 4.02
C PRO A 198 -7.10 -4.06 2.52
N SER A 199 -6.37 -3.02 2.11
CA SER A 199 -6.08 -2.83 0.68
C SER A 199 -4.75 -3.43 0.25
N SER A 200 -3.71 -3.41 1.10
CA SER A 200 -2.41 -4.02 0.79
C SER A 200 -1.90 -4.86 1.95
N CYS A 201 -1.30 -5.99 1.61
CA CYS A 201 -0.86 -6.99 2.57
C CYS A 201 0.57 -7.45 2.28
N LEU A 202 1.22 -8.04 3.29
CA LEU A 202 2.33 -8.96 3.06
C LEU A 202 1.71 -10.31 2.74
N GLU A 203 2.20 -10.92 1.66
CA GLU A 203 1.62 -12.12 1.07
C GLU A 203 2.71 -13.13 0.72
N ALA A 204 2.46 -14.40 0.98
CA ALA A 204 3.39 -15.51 0.73
C ALA A 204 2.65 -16.79 0.35
N MET A 205 3.39 -17.79 -0.11
CA MET A 205 2.86 -19.12 -0.36
C MET A 205 2.46 -19.79 0.97
N GLU A 206 1.37 -20.55 0.96
CA GLU A 206 0.83 -21.23 2.15
C GLU A 206 1.81 -22.23 2.75
N ASP A 207 2.50 -22.99 1.91
CA ASP A 207 3.52 -23.95 2.32
C ASP A 207 4.71 -23.25 2.99
N ALA A 208 5.20 -22.14 2.44
CA ALA A 208 6.27 -21.36 3.03
C ALA A 208 5.90 -20.83 4.43
N LEU A 209 4.65 -20.35 4.59
CA LEU A 209 4.13 -19.91 5.89
C LEU A 209 4.08 -21.06 6.92
N ALA A 210 3.73 -22.27 6.47
CA ALA A 210 3.65 -23.46 7.31
C ALA A 210 5.03 -24.03 7.67
N GLU A 211 5.98 -24.02 6.73
CA GLU A 211 7.33 -24.58 6.92
C GLU A 211 8.24 -23.65 7.71
N ARG A 212 8.09 -22.33 7.57
CA ARG A 212 8.98 -21.32 8.17
C ARG A 212 8.22 -20.26 9.01
N PRO A 213 7.26 -20.62 9.88
CA PRO A 213 6.41 -19.67 10.60
C PRO A 213 7.21 -18.68 11.44
N ALA A 214 8.32 -19.09 12.05
CA ALA A 214 9.17 -18.23 12.84
C ALA A 214 9.80 -17.08 12.03
N VAL A 215 10.17 -17.33 10.78
CA VAL A 215 10.76 -16.33 9.87
C VAL A 215 9.73 -15.24 9.51
N PHE A 216 8.52 -15.65 9.11
CA PHE A 216 7.45 -14.72 8.77
C PHE A 216 6.93 -13.96 9.99
N ALA A 217 6.86 -14.64 11.17
CA ALA A 217 6.50 -14.01 12.44
C ALA A 217 7.50 -12.91 12.83
N ALA A 218 8.79 -13.19 12.73
CA ALA A 218 9.86 -12.25 13.03
C ALA A 218 9.84 -11.04 12.08
N PHE A 219 9.63 -11.26 10.78
CA PHE A 219 9.51 -10.19 9.81
C PHE A 219 8.27 -9.33 10.04
N GLY A 220 7.10 -9.92 10.25
CA GLY A 220 5.87 -9.19 10.55
C GLY A 220 5.98 -8.35 11.82
N ARG A 221 6.64 -8.87 12.88
CA ARG A 221 6.92 -8.11 14.11
C ARG A 221 7.88 -6.95 13.86
N ALA A 222 8.92 -7.14 13.05
CA ALA A 222 9.84 -6.07 12.68
C ALA A 222 9.13 -4.96 11.88
N VAL A 223 8.21 -5.33 10.97
CA VAL A 223 7.38 -4.37 10.22
C VAL A 223 6.39 -3.65 11.15
N ALA A 224 5.79 -4.32 12.14
CA ALA A 224 4.93 -3.68 13.14
C ALA A 224 5.68 -2.62 13.96
N LYS A 225 6.90 -2.96 14.44
CA LYS A 225 7.79 -2.03 15.14
C LYS A 225 8.16 -0.82 14.25
N ALA A 226 8.52 -1.07 12.99
CA ALA A 226 8.88 -0.01 12.04
C ALA A 226 7.68 0.90 11.70
N THR A 227 6.48 0.33 11.61
CA THR A 227 5.25 1.10 11.39
C THR A 227 4.94 1.97 12.61
N LEU A 228 5.06 1.43 13.81
CA LEU A 228 4.87 2.19 15.06
C LEU A 228 5.92 3.31 15.19
N PHE A 229 7.19 3.03 14.87
CA PHE A 229 8.25 4.06 14.83
C PHE A 229 7.87 5.21 13.88
N ALA A 230 7.47 4.88 12.64
CA ALA A 230 7.09 5.88 11.66
C ALA A 230 5.82 6.66 12.06
N LEU A 231 4.83 6.01 12.67
CA LEU A 231 3.64 6.65 13.24
C LEU A 231 3.97 7.62 14.37
N THR A 232 4.99 7.30 15.18
CA THR A 232 5.43 8.12 16.31
C THR A 232 6.26 9.31 15.86
N ASN A 233 7.16 9.13 14.90
CA ASN A 233 8.03 10.18 14.37
C ASN A 233 8.19 10.05 12.84
N PRO A 234 7.20 10.52 12.05
CA PRO A 234 7.26 10.46 10.59
C PRO A 234 8.48 11.18 9.98
N ALA A 235 8.88 12.30 10.61
CA ALA A 235 10.02 13.07 10.15
C ALA A 235 11.34 12.28 10.29
N ALA A 236 11.56 11.62 11.42
CA ALA A 236 12.70 10.73 11.60
C ALA A 236 12.65 9.55 10.60
N ALA A 237 11.47 8.99 10.35
CA ALA A 237 11.30 7.90 9.38
C ALA A 237 11.78 8.28 7.96
N VAL A 238 11.42 9.49 7.47
CA VAL A 238 11.90 9.99 6.16
C VAL A 238 13.42 10.16 6.17
N ARG A 239 14.01 10.74 7.25
CA ARG A 239 15.47 10.93 7.33
C ARG A 239 16.23 9.62 7.35
N PHE A 240 15.79 8.64 8.16
CA PHE A 240 16.39 7.31 8.18
C PHE A 240 16.31 6.64 6.81
N LEU A 241 15.19 6.75 6.13
CA LEU A 241 15.04 6.22 4.79
C LEU A 241 16.06 6.85 3.82
N TRP A 242 16.17 8.17 3.80
CA TRP A 242 17.13 8.87 2.92
C TRP A 242 18.58 8.60 3.26
N GLN A 243 18.88 8.39 4.54
CA GLN A 243 20.23 8.05 5.00
C GLN A 243 20.69 6.68 4.46
N HIS A 244 19.78 5.70 4.42
CA HIS A 244 20.08 4.33 3.99
C HIS A 244 19.82 4.12 2.49
N HIS A 245 18.95 4.95 1.91
CA HIS A 245 18.57 4.91 0.50
C HIS A 245 18.69 6.33 -0.12
N PRO A 246 19.90 6.81 -0.42
CA PRO A 246 20.10 8.17 -0.94
C PRO A 246 19.32 8.48 -2.22
N ASP A 247 19.09 7.45 -3.05
CA ASP A 247 18.32 7.58 -4.31
C ASP A 247 16.80 7.86 -4.05
N ALA A 248 16.31 7.67 -2.83
CA ALA A 248 14.98 8.05 -2.41
C ALA A 248 14.90 9.53 -1.96
N GLY A 249 16.04 10.20 -1.88
CA GLY A 249 16.15 11.61 -1.47
C GLY A 249 15.84 12.59 -2.60
N PRO A 250 16.14 13.88 -2.39
CA PRO A 250 15.87 14.93 -3.37
C PRO A 250 16.59 14.67 -4.70
N ALA A 251 15.89 14.95 -5.79
CA ALA A 251 16.48 14.87 -7.13
C ALA A 251 17.61 15.89 -7.32
N PRO A 252 18.55 15.66 -8.24
CA PRO A 252 19.61 16.63 -8.55
C PRO A 252 19.05 18.01 -8.86
N GLY A 253 19.42 19.03 -8.06
CA GLY A 253 18.96 20.40 -8.21
C GLY A 253 17.61 20.73 -7.53
N GLU A 254 16.96 19.76 -6.90
CA GLU A 254 15.77 20.00 -6.11
C GLU A 254 16.15 20.58 -4.73
N ASP A 255 15.34 21.51 -4.22
CA ASP A 255 15.47 22.00 -2.83
C ASP A 255 15.21 20.87 -1.84
N PRO A 256 16.20 20.47 -1.03
CA PRO A 256 16.04 19.37 -0.08
C PRO A 256 14.90 19.60 0.94
N ALA A 257 14.64 20.84 1.33
CA ALA A 257 13.58 21.16 2.27
C ALA A 257 12.20 21.01 1.61
N HIS A 258 12.07 21.33 0.32
CA HIS A 258 10.84 21.09 -0.44
C HIS A 258 10.57 19.58 -0.61
N ALA A 259 11.59 18.83 -1.06
CA ALA A 259 11.50 17.38 -1.20
C ALA A 259 11.11 16.71 0.12
N PHE A 260 11.73 17.12 1.24
CA PHE A 260 11.40 16.59 2.57
C PHE A 260 9.95 16.82 2.95
N ARG A 261 9.43 18.03 2.79
CA ARG A 261 8.03 18.34 3.11
C ARG A 261 7.07 17.51 2.26
N ARG A 262 7.37 17.35 0.98
CA ARG A 262 6.58 16.53 0.06
C ARG A 262 6.55 15.06 0.45
N GLU A 263 7.71 14.45 0.73
CA GLU A 263 7.81 13.06 1.14
C GLU A 263 7.18 12.81 2.52
N LEU A 264 7.34 13.76 3.45
CA LEU A 264 6.70 13.70 4.75
C LEU A 264 5.17 13.71 4.62
N ALA A 265 4.61 14.62 3.82
CA ALA A 265 3.17 14.68 3.58
C ALA A 265 2.63 13.38 2.95
N ALA A 266 3.35 12.79 2.00
CA ALA A 266 2.99 11.51 1.42
C ALA A 266 3.04 10.36 2.45
N LEU A 267 4.08 10.32 3.28
CA LEU A 267 4.20 9.33 4.35
C LEU A 267 3.08 9.47 5.38
N GLU A 268 2.76 10.68 5.83
CA GLU A 268 1.70 10.92 6.83
C GLU A 268 0.33 10.43 6.33
N VAL A 269 0.01 10.67 5.05
CA VAL A 269 -1.22 10.12 4.43
C VAL A 269 -1.20 8.58 4.46
N ARG A 270 -0.09 7.96 4.10
CA ARG A 270 0.06 6.50 4.14
C ARG A 270 -0.05 5.96 5.56
N LEU A 271 0.61 6.56 6.52
CA LEU A 271 0.57 6.16 7.92
C LEU A 271 -0.85 6.24 8.50
N ALA A 272 -1.65 7.22 8.09
CA ALA A 272 -3.06 7.31 8.49
C ALA A 272 -3.86 6.07 8.04
N SER A 273 -3.53 5.48 6.90
CA SER A 273 -4.16 4.24 6.40
C SER A 273 -3.56 2.94 6.99
N GLN A 274 -2.46 3.04 7.73
CA GLN A 274 -1.81 1.90 8.42
C GLN A 274 -2.18 1.81 9.91
N ARG A 275 -2.87 2.81 10.48
CA ARG A 275 -3.28 2.80 11.89
C ARG A 275 -4.18 1.62 12.21
N ILE A 276 -3.93 0.99 13.36
CA ILE A 276 -4.74 -0.12 13.88
C ILE A 276 -5.95 0.37 14.67
N GLU A 277 -5.92 1.61 15.17
CA GLU A 277 -7.03 2.19 15.93
C GLU A 277 -8.27 2.33 15.02
N GLY A 278 -9.39 1.80 15.49
CA GLY A 278 -10.65 1.78 14.74
C GLY A 278 -10.73 0.71 13.65
N ALA A 279 -9.73 -0.16 13.52
CA ALA A 279 -9.81 -1.35 12.69
C ALA A 279 -10.73 -2.40 13.32
N PRO A 280 -11.36 -3.30 12.53
CA PRO A 280 -12.21 -4.37 13.06
C PRO A 280 -11.48 -5.30 14.05
N ASP A 281 -10.20 -5.56 13.82
CA ASP A 281 -9.27 -6.19 14.76
C ASP A 281 -8.06 -5.26 14.92
N PRO A 282 -7.85 -4.62 16.09
CA PRO A 282 -6.81 -3.62 16.29
C PRO A 282 -5.41 -4.21 16.57
N ARG A 283 -5.14 -5.43 16.12
CA ARG A 283 -3.80 -6.03 16.18
C ARG A 283 -3.06 -5.84 14.86
N TRP A 284 -1.76 -5.63 14.94
CA TRP A 284 -0.90 -5.56 13.76
C TRP A 284 -1.05 -6.83 12.91
N GLY A 285 -1.26 -6.65 11.63
CA GLY A 285 -1.33 -7.74 10.67
C GLY A 285 -2.67 -8.46 10.56
N ALA A 286 -3.60 -8.30 11.51
CA ALA A 286 -4.86 -9.03 11.52
C ALA A 286 -5.75 -8.73 10.31
N ILE A 287 -6.40 -9.77 9.78
CA ILE A 287 -7.41 -9.72 8.71
C ILE A 287 -8.65 -10.43 9.23
N THR A 288 -9.82 -9.82 9.14
CA THR A 288 -11.07 -10.44 9.58
C THR A 288 -11.74 -11.22 8.45
N GLU A 289 -12.53 -12.23 8.80
CA GLU A 289 -13.34 -12.97 7.83
C GLU A 289 -14.32 -12.05 7.09
N ARG A 290 -14.86 -11.03 7.78
CA ARG A 290 -15.72 -10.02 7.17
C ARG A 290 -15.01 -9.24 6.07
N GLU A 291 -13.77 -8.85 6.29
CA GLU A 291 -12.95 -8.15 5.28
C GLU A 291 -12.69 -9.05 4.07
N ALA A 292 -12.28 -10.31 4.30
CA ALA A 292 -12.07 -11.27 3.23
C ALA A 292 -13.36 -11.57 2.44
N ALA A 293 -14.50 -11.68 3.13
CA ALA A 293 -15.80 -11.86 2.50
C ALA A 293 -16.19 -10.67 1.63
N ALA A 294 -15.97 -9.42 2.10
CA ALA A 294 -16.26 -8.23 1.32
C ALA A 294 -15.44 -8.17 0.03
N TRP A 295 -14.15 -8.50 0.10
CA TRP A 295 -13.31 -8.62 -1.09
C TRP A 295 -13.81 -9.69 -2.06
N GLN A 296 -14.18 -10.87 -1.56
CA GLN A 296 -14.71 -11.95 -2.40
C GLN A 296 -16.00 -11.51 -3.12
N GLU A 297 -16.95 -10.88 -2.41
CA GLU A 297 -18.19 -10.38 -3.00
C GLU A 297 -17.91 -9.37 -4.11
N PHE A 298 -17.03 -8.42 -3.86
CA PHE A 298 -16.62 -7.44 -4.85
C PHE A 298 -16.01 -8.11 -6.09
N LEU A 299 -15.07 -9.04 -5.91
CA LEU A 299 -14.40 -9.72 -7.03
C LEU A 299 -15.33 -10.64 -7.82
N LEU A 300 -16.32 -11.26 -7.17
CA LEU A 300 -17.41 -12.00 -7.83
C LEU A 300 -18.29 -11.06 -8.65
N SER A 301 -18.67 -9.91 -8.09
CA SER A 301 -19.55 -8.94 -8.77
C SER A 301 -18.91 -8.33 -10.02
N THR A 302 -17.57 -8.22 -10.04
CA THR A 302 -16.81 -7.74 -11.20
C THR A 302 -16.42 -8.86 -12.18
N GLY A 303 -16.70 -10.12 -11.85
CA GLY A 303 -16.27 -11.27 -12.64
C GLY A 303 -14.77 -11.56 -12.60
N ALA A 304 -14.04 -10.95 -11.65
CA ALA A 304 -12.60 -11.15 -11.50
C ALA A 304 -12.24 -12.53 -10.95
N ILE A 305 -13.12 -13.13 -10.15
CA ILE A 305 -13.05 -14.54 -9.72
C ILE A 305 -14.33 -15.26 -10.11
N ALA A 306 -14.21 -16.58 -10.37
CA ALA A 306 -15.30 -17.35 -10.93
C ALA A 306 -16.22 -17.99 -9.87
N SER A 307 -15.74 -18.25 -8.65
CA SER A 307 -16.48 -19.04 -7.68
C SER A 307 -16.34 -18.52 -6.26
N ARG A 308 -17.47 -18.62 -5.50
CA ARG A 308 -17.49 -18.37 -4.07
C ARG A 308 -16.82 -19.51 -3.32
N ARG A 309 -15.99 -19.17 -2.33
CA ARG A 309 -15.31 -20.11 -1.45
C ARG A 309 -15.45 -19.64 0.00
N PRO A 310 -15.16 -20.47 1.01
CA PRO A 310 -15.08 -20.00 2.39
C PRO A 310 -14.05 -18.86 2.52
N PRO A 311 -14.39 -17.68 3.07
CA PRO A 311 -13.46 -16.53 3.10
C PRO A 311 -12.15 -16.83 3.83
N ALA A 312 -12.17 -17.75 4.82
CA ALA A 312 -11.00 -18.16 5.58
C ALA A 312 -9.86 -18.77 4.75
N ILE A 313 -10.12 -19.22 3.51
CA ILE A 313 -9.07 -19.72 2.63
C ILE A 313 -8.18 -18.62 2.04
N TYR A 314 -8.67 -17.39 2.01
CA TYR A 314 -8.00 -16.28 1.34
C TYR A 314 -7.02 -15.52 2.24
N TYR A 315 -6.87 -15.86 3.52
CA TYR A 315 -5.94 -15.19 4.42
C TYR A 315 -5.42 -16.13 5.52
N SER A 316 -4.40 -15.69 6.25
CA SER A 316 -3.91 -16.40 7.44
C SER A 316 -3.67 -15.44 8.59
N ASN A 317 -4.27 -15.71 9.73
CA ASN A 317 -4.00 -15.02 11.00
C ASN A 317 -3.13 -15.84 11.98
N ALA A 318 -2.56 -16.96 11.52
CA ALA A 318 -1.81 -17.87 12.37
C ALA A 318 -0.62 -17.20 13.10
N LEU A 319 -0.10 -16.10 12.58
CA LEU A 319 1.08 -15.41 13.10
C LEU A 319 0.76 -14.06 13.79
N VAL A 320 -0.53 -13.65 13.86
CA VAL A 320 -0.92 -12.33 14.37
C VAL A 320 -0.45 -12.09 15.80
N ASP A 321 -0.60 -13.07 16.70
CA ASP A 321 -0.15 -12.92 18.08
C ASP A 321 1.38 -12.71 18.15
N ALA A 322 2.13 -13.40 17.29
CA ALA A 322 3.58 -13.26 17.22
C ALA A 322 4.02 -11.88 16.67
N PHE A 323 3.26 -11.27 15.75
CA PHE A 323 3.53 -9.89 15.26
C PHE A 323 3.40 -8.86 16.37
N ASN A 324 2.52 -9.09 17.33
CA ASN A 324 2.19 -8.18 18.42
C ASN A 324 2.99 -8.45 19.71
N ALA A 325 3.88 -9.46 19.71
CA ALA A 325 4.68 -9.84 20.86
C ALA A 325 5.94 -8.95 20.99
N PHE A 326 5.77 -7.66 21.24
CA PHE A 326 6.84 -6.70 21.55
C PHE A 326 6.35 -5.61 22.49
N ASP A 327 7.26 -4.89 23.12
CA ASP A 327 6.94 -3.72 23.95
C ASP A 327 6.82 -2.47 23.04
N PRO A 328 5.62 -1.89 22.90
CA PRO A 328 5.44 -0.65 22.14
C PRO A 328 6.20 0.54 22.74
N GLY A 329 6.39 0.57 24.08
CA GLY A 329 7.09 1.64 24.77
C GLY A 329 8.52 1.79 24.31
N GLU A 330 9.27 0.69 24.14
CA GLU A 330 10.63 0.72 23.63
C GLU A 330 10.73 1.35 22.23
N VAL A 331 9.74 1.08 21.38
CA VAL A 331 9.70 1.61 20.02
C VAL A 331 9.38 3.11 20.04
N ILE A 332 8.41 3.52 20.86
CA ILE A 332 8.00 4.92 21.03
C ILE A 332 9.16 5.76 21.59
N ASP A 333 9.83 5.28 22.62
CA ASP A 333 10.97 5.97 23.24
C ASP A 333 12.11 6.16 22.22
N ARG A 334 12.41 5.12 21.45
CA ARG A 334 13.40 5.19 20.37
C ARG A 334 13.02 6.21 19.31
N ALA A 335 11.77 6.21 18.84
CA ALA A 335 11.30 7.14 17.83
C ALA A 335 11.37 8.59 18.33
N THR A 336 10.95 8.82 19.56
CA THR A 336 10.96 10.14 20.21
C THR A 336 12.39 10.66 20.39
N SER A 337 13.33 9.79 20.76
CA SER A 337 14.74 10.13 20.94
C SER A 337 15.51 10.36 19.63
N SER A 338 14.93 9.99 18.49
CA SER A 338 15.58 10.12 17.16
C SER A 338 15.61 11.56 16.61
N GLY A 339 15.14 12.53 17.36
CA GLY A 339 15.05 13.94 16.95
C GLY A 339 13.93 14.19 15.91
N PRO A 340 13.55 15.45 15.72
CA PRO A 340 12.52 15.83 14.74
C PRO A 340 13.06 15.77 13.32
#